data_262d419a7acb075fb196f6905b432e2b
#
_entry.id   262d419a7acb075fb196f6905b432e2b
#
_cell.length_a   1.000
_cell.length_b   1.000
_cell.length_c   1.000
_cell.angle_alpha   90.00
_cell.angle_beta   90.00
_cell.angle_gamma   90.00
#
_symmetry.space_group_name_H-M   'P 1'
#
loop_
_entity.id
_entity.type
_entity.pdbx_description
1 polymer ?
#
loop_
_entity_poly.entity_id
_entity_poly.type
_entity_poly.pdbx_seq_one_letter_code
_entity_poly.pdbx_strand_id
1 'polypeptide(L)'
;MTLLNLNASALAAICLAIAASLMTSVSAHEGHKMECNDATIKAMKADVQAMPDGNPKTTATKEMKSAEDMMQKKDMKACTEHLQNAMEATEK
;
A
#
# COMPACT_ATOMS: atom_id res chain seq x y z
N MET A 1 21.63 28.16 43.64
CA MET A 1 22.37 27.81 42.85
C MET A 1 22.20 26.52 42.23
N THR A 2 22.12 25.59 42.88
CA THR A 2 22.02 24.36 42.29
C THR A 2 20.79 24.06 41.58
N LEU A 3 19.86 24.78 41.87
CA LEU A 3 18.65 24.49 41.28
C LEU A 3 18.65 24.54 39.84
N LEU A 4 19.42 25.28 39.27
CA LEU A 4 19.31 25.42 37.93
C LEU A 4 19.49 24.17 37.23
N ASN A 5 20.25 23.37 37.70
CA ASN A 5 20.51 22.23 37.00
C ASN A 5 19.37 21.39 36.78
N LEU A 6 18.51 21.35 37.62
CA LEU A 6 17.44 20.51 37.47
C LEU A 6 16.67 20.66 36.27
N ASN A 7 16.53 21.77 35.89
CA ASN A 7 15.66 22.00 34.83
C ASN A 7 16.09 21.38 33.60
N ALA A 8 17.29 21.33 33.42
CA ALA A 8 17.75 20.85 32.20
C ALA A 8 17.38 19.44 31.95
N SER A 9 17.30 18.73 32.96
CA SER A 9 17.05 17.38 32.68
C SER A 9 15.68 17.08 32.27
N ALA A 10 14.83 17.88 32.59
CA ALA A 10 13.47 17.56 32.30
C ALA A 10 13.16 17.59 30.84
N LEU A 11 13.85 18.39 30.14
CA LEU A 11 13.51 18.54 28.81
C LEU A 11 13.84 17.42 27.94
N ALA A 12 14.79 16.73 28.27
CA ALA A 12 15.24 15.74 27.39
C ALA A 12 14.25 14.64 27.13
N ALA A 13 13.41 14.44 28.03
CA ALA A 13 12.57 13.32 27.89
C ALA A 13 11.51 13.40 26.86
N ILE A 14 11.16 14.54 26.52
CA ILE A 14 10.07 14.66 25.67
C ILE A 14 10.24 14.28 24.28
N CYS A 15 11.34 14.46 23.76
CA CYS A 15 11.47 14.30 22.37
C CYS A 15 11.31 12.93 21.83
N LEU A 16 11.38 12.00 22.66
CA LEU A 16 11.35 10.71 22.13
C LEU A 16 10.08 10.18 21.69
N ALA A 17 9.07 10.64 22.17
CA ALA A 17 7.81 10.04 21.90
C ALA A 17 7.38 10.07 20.49
N ILE A 18 7.84 10.99 19.76
CA ILE A 18 7.30 11.15 18.48
C ILE A 18 7.75 10.23 17.45
N ALA A 19 8.92 9.81 17.55
CA ALA A 19 9.43 9.07 16.46
C ALA A 19 8.78 7.76 16.18
N ALA A 20 8.21 7.22 17.14
CA ALA A 20 7.73 5.90 16.94
C ALA A 20 6.57 5.75 16.06
N SER A 21 5.84 6.74 15.87
CA SER A 21 4.61 6.52 15.22
C SER A 21 4.69 6.39 13.74
N LEU A 22 5.77 6.64 13.14
CA LEU A 22 5.76 6.63 11.77
C LEU A 22 6.02 5.37 11.09
N MET A 23 6.41 4.43 11.77
CA MET A 23 6.84 3.34 11.13
C MET A 23 5.89 2.39 10.67
N THR A 24 4.72 2.50 10.85
CA THR A 24 3.89 1.41 10.67
C THR A 24 3.31 1.17 9.39
N SER A 25 3.37 1.96 8.47
CA SER A 25 2.49 1.76 7.41
C SER A 25 3.03 1.12 6.21
N VAL A 26 4.22 0.82 6.16
CA VAL A 26 4.70 0.48 4.92
C VAL A 26 4.69 -0.92 4.49
N SER A 27 4.78 -1.79 5.31
CA SER A 27 5.04 -3.09 4.87
C SER A 27 3.89 -3.91 4.51
N ALA A 28 2.80 -3.37 4.39
CA ALA A 28 1.64 -4.16 4.21
C ALA A 28 1.56 -4.91 2.94
N HIS A 29 2.24 -4.54 1.94
CA HIS A 29 2.01 -5.16 0.69
C HIS A 29 2.86 -6.34 0.39
N GLU A 30 3.88 -6.54 1.10
CA GLU A 30 4.78 -7.54 0.70
C GLU A 30 4.36 -8.90 1.07
N GLY A 31 4.43 -9.80 0.18
CA GLY A 31 4.19 -11.17 0.49
C GLY A 31 2.78 -11.57 0.76
N HIS A 32 1.87 -10.66 0.66
CA HIS A 32 0.52 -11.00 0.93
C HIS A 32 -0.18 -11.47 -0.31
N LYS A 33 -1.01 -12.45 -0.18
CA LYS A 33 -1.85 -12.82 -1.27
C LYS A 33 -2.86 -11.76 -1.50
N MET A 34 -3.05 -11.41 -2.73
CA MET A 34 -4.08 -10.45 -3.08
C MET A 34 -5.41 -11.15 -3.05
N GLU A 35 -6.29 -10.67 -2.23
CA GLU A 35 -7.62 -11.23 -2.22
C GLU A 35 -8.50 -10.50 -3.20
N CYS A 36 -9.27 -11.24 -3.95
CA CYS A 36 -10.16 -10.63 -4.90
C CYS A 36 -11.44 -10.18 -4.22
N ASN A 37 -11.50 -8.91 -3.93
CA ASN A 37 -12.71 -8.30 -3.35
C ASN A 37 -12.78 -6.85 -3.79
N ASP A 38 -13.91 -6.23 -3.53
CA ASP A 38 -14.12 -4.85 -3.98
C ASP A 38 -13.10 -3.89 -3.42
N ALA A 39 -12.71 -4.07 -2.17
CA ALA A 39 -11.75 -3.15 -1.56
C ALA A 39 -10.40 -3.26 -2.22
N THR A 40 -9.95 -4.45 -2.52
CA THR A 40 -8.66 -4.66 -3.17
C THR A 40 -8.69 -4.09 -4.59
N ILE A 41 -9.75 -4.35 -5.31
CA ILE A 41 -9.87 -3.84 -6.67
C ILE A 41 -9.86 -2.33 -6.67
N LYS A 42 -10.57 -1.72 -5.74
CA LYS A 42 -10.63 -0.28 -5.69
C LYS A 42 -9.27 0.31 -5.37
N ALA A 43 -8.56 -0.27 -4.44
CA ALA A 43 -7.23 0.21 -4.08
C ALA A 43 -6.26 0.07 -5.25
N MET A 44 -6.29 -1.05 -5.94
CA MET A 44 -5.42 -1.25 -7.08
C MET A 44 -5.75 -0.32 -8.23
N LYS A 45 -7.02 -0.06 -8.45
CA LYS A 45 -7.40 0.90 -9.48
C LYS A 45 -6.82 2.28 -9.18
N ALA A 46 -6.86 2.69 -7.95
CA ALA A 46 -6.28 3.98 -7.58
C ALA A 46 -4.79 4.01 -7.86
N ASP A 47 -4.10 2.93 -7.54
CA ASP A 47 -2.67 2.85 -7.78
C ASP A 47 -2.37 2.90 -9.28
N VAL A 48 -3.14 2.18 -10.06
CA VAL A 48 -2.92 2.15 -11.50
C VAL A 48 -3.20 3.52 -12.11
N GLN A 49 -4.21 4.21 -11.63
CA GLN A 49 -4.51 5.54 -12.14
C GLN A 49 -3.41 6.54 -11.81
N ALA A 50 -2.71 6.34 -10.74
CA ALA A 50 -1.62 7.22 -10.37
C ALA A 50 -0.33 6.96 -11.15
N MET A 51 -0.28 5.89 -11.92
CA MET A 51 0.90 5.60 -12.70
C MET A 51 1.07 6.57 -13.85
N PRO A 52 2.29 6.84 -14.26
CA PRO A 52 2.50 7.64 -15.46
C PRO A 52 2.03 6.86 -16.69
N ASP A 53 1.64 7.58 -17.69
CA ASP A 53 1.18 6.96 -18.91
C ASP A 53 2.29 6.15 -19.55
N GLY A 54 1.94 5.04 -20.13
CA GLY A 54 2.91 4.18 -20.77
C GLY A 54 2.47 2.74 -20.74
N ASN A 55 3.31 1.87 -21.23
CA ASN A 55 2.99 0.45 -21.32
C ASN A 55 2.66 -0.20 -19.99
N PRO A 56 3.40 0.08 -18.92
CA PRO A 56 3.04 -0.55 -17.65
C PRO A 56 1.64 -0.19 -17.19
N LYS A 57 1.26 1.06 -17.37
CA LYS A 57 -0.08 1.48 -16.98
C LYS A 57 -1.14 0.81 -17.85
N THR A 58 -0.88 0.69 -19.13
CA THR A 58 -1.80 0.04 -20.04
C THR A 58 -1.97 -1.42 -19.66
N THR A 59 -0.90 -2.09 -19.37
CA THR A 59 -0.94 -3.49 -18.96
C THR A 59 -1.71 -3.64 -17.66
N ALA A 60 -1.40 -2.82 -16.69
CA ALA A 60 -2.07 -2.89 -15.40
C ALA A 60 -3.58 -2.63 -15.55
N THR A 61 -3.94 -1.70 -16.40
CA THR A 61 -5.35 -1.39 -16.63
C THR A 61 -6.07 -2.58 -17.23
N LYS A 62 -5.45 -3.27 -18.17
CA LYS A 62 -6.06 -4.44 -18.76
C LYS A 62 -6.23 -5.55 -17.74
N GLU A 63 -5.23 -5.77 -16.93
CA GLU A 63 -5.32 -6.80 -15.92
C GLU A 63 -6.39 -6.48 -14.89
N MET A 64 -6.54 -5.22 -14.55
CA MET A 64 -7.60 -4.82 -13.62
C MET A 64 -8.98 -5.08 -14.20
N LYS A 65 -9.17 -4.83 -15.47
CA LYS A 65 -10.45 -5.12 -16.10
C LYS A 65 -10.74 -6.61 -16.08
N SER A 66 -9.73 -7.41 -16.37
CA SER A 66 -9.90 -8.85 -16.34
C SER A 66 -10.23 -9.32 -14.94
N ALA A 67 -9.58 -8.73 -13.94
CA ALA A 67 -9.87 -9.09 -12.56
C ALA A 67 -11.32 -8.80 -12.20
N GLU A 68 -11.81 -7.65 -12.62
CA GLU A 68 -13.20 -7.31 -12.35
C GLU A 68 -14.16 -8.27 -13.03
N ASP A 69 -13.87 -8.63 -14.26
CA ASP A 69 -14.70 -9.58 -14.97
C ASP A 69 -14.72 -10.93 -14.26
N MET A 70 -13.57 -11.39 -13.82
CA MET A 70 -13.52 -12.67 -13.15
C MET A 70 -14.24 -12.62 -11.81
N MET A 71 -14.16 -11.50 -11.12
CA MET A 71 -14.90 -11.35 -9.89
C MET A 71 -16.40 -11.42 -10.13
N GLN A 72 -16.87 -10.81 -11.19
CA GLN A 72 -18.28 -10.86 -11.51
C GLN A 72 -18.72 -12.28 -11.86
N LYS A 73 -17.86 -13.05 -12.47
CA LYS A 73 -18.15 -14.43 -12.78
C LYS A 73 -17.91 -15.36 -11.60
N LYS A 74 -17.48 -14.80 -10.50
CA LYS A 74 -17.19 -15.55 -9.29
C LYS A 74 -16.01 -16.51 -9.44
N ASP A 75 -15.15 -16.23 -10.38
CA ASP A 75 -13.92 -16.99 -10.54
C ASP A 75 -12.83 -16.28 -9.77
N MET A 76 -12.77 -16.55 -8.48
CA MET A 76 -11.88 -15.82 -7.60
C MET A 76 -10.42 -16.15 -7.84
N LYS A 77 -10.15 -17.36 -8.29
CA LYS A 77 -8.77 -17.71 -8.58
C LYS A 77 -8.23 -16.89 -9.73
N ALA A 78 -8.98 -16.83 -10.83
CA ALA A 78 -8.56 -16.03 -11.96
C ALA A 78 -8.50 -14.55 -11.62
N CYS A 79 -9.43 -14.07 -10.81
CA CYS A 79 -9.42 -12.69 -10.36
C CYS A 79 -8.11 -12.39 -9.60
N THR A 80 -7.71 -13.28 -8.71
CA THR A 80 -6.48 -13.08 -7.95
C THR A 80 -5.27 -13.07 -8.87
N GLU A 81 -5.24 -13.94 -9.86
CA GLU A 81 -4.13 -13.97 -10.81
C GLU A 81 -4.01 -12.65 -11.57
N HIS A 82 -5.12 -12.12 -12.03
CA HIS A 82 -5.10 -10.86 -12.74
C HIS A 82 -4.71 -9.69 -11.83
N LEU A 83 -5.12 -9.73 -10.56
CA LEU A 83 -4.68 -8.72 -9.63
C LEU A 83 -3.18 -8.77 -9.39
N GLN A 84 -2.63 -9.97 -9.31
CA GLN A 84 -1.19 -10.09 -9.15
C GLN A 84 -0.45 -9.57 -10.38
N ASN A 85 -0.95 -9.88 -11.55
CA ASN A 85 -0.35 -9.38 -12.77
C ASN A 85 -0.41 -7.86 -12.83
N ALA A 86 -1.50 -7.27 -12.39
CA ALA A 86 -1.62 -5.82 -12.34
C ALA A 86 -0.59 -5.24 -11.38
N MET A 87 -0.44 -5.86 -10.24
CA MET A 87 0.53 -5.38 -9.28
C MET A 87 1.95 -5.43 -9.83
N GLU A 88 2.28 -6.53 -10.48
CA GLU A 88 3.61 -6.63 -11.09
C GLU A 88 3.84 -5.56 -12.12
N ALA A 89 2.83 -5.22 -12.89
CA ALA A 89 2.96 -4.15 -13.87
C ALA A 89 3.21 -2.81 -13.21
N THR A 90 2.66 -2.57 -12.03
CA THR A 90 2.88 -1.29 -11.36
C THR A 90 4.31 -1.16 -10.84
N GLU A 91 5.02 -2.25 -10.72
CA GLU A 91 6.38 -2.19 -10.22
C GLU A 91 7.40 -2.00 -11.31
N LYS A 92 7.02 -2.01 -12.54
CA LYS A 92 7.92 -1.79 -13.64
C LYS A 92 7.92 -0.35 -14.07
#